data_6aae4afeb86e8e085337514b91881dfb
#
_entry.id   6aae4afeb86e8e085337514b91881dfb
#
_cell.length_a   1.000
_cell.length_b   1.000
_cell.length_c   1.000
_cell.angle_alpha   90.00
_cell.angle_beta   90.00
_cell.angle_gamma   90.00
#
_symmetry.space_group_name_H-M   'P 1'
#
loop_
_entity.id
_entity.type
_entity.pdbx_description
1 polymer ?
#
loop_
_entity_poly.entity_id
_entity_poly.type
_entity_poly.pdbx_seq_one_letter_code
_entity_poly.pdbx_strand_id
1 'polypeptide(L)'
;IISDTIFEIGLTPNRADAMSHYGVARDLLVALKFKKLIESNTFLKDLPKKNDLTFNKNDSLNINIENPELCYRYSGIIIKNINVKPSPIWLKEKLESIGLKPINNIVDITNYTLHYFGQPLHAFDLDKIKGNIINIKSPKKETSFITLDGVERKLDFEDIMICNGEKEMCLAGVFGGLESGVSNTTKNIFIESALFNAISIRKTAKRHGLNTDASFRYERGVDSNMVIPALIKASQLILELSGGEIDSEIFDFYPKKQDDYNFEINFDNVRKIGGFDISNQEIIEILKLLEIELEIVKDNMAKAIVPNFRNDVKREIDIIEEVMRIYGYNNISISDKINSTPSIPVLKNNHNVQQKISNHLVSLGFHEMINNSLTKDLYIINEKEYRNKEIALLNPLSKDT
;
A
#
# COMPACT_ATOMS: atom_id res chain seq x y z
N ILE A 1 -0.07 -35.59 4.26
CA ILE A 1 -0.97 -34.51 4.72
C ILE A 1 -0.07 -33.53 5.45
N ILE A 2 0.11 -32.33 4.90
CA ILE A 2 0.80 -31.23 5.56
C ILE A 2 -0.28 -30.50 6.35
N SER A 3 -0.09 -30.35 7.66
CA SER A 3 -0.92 -29.49 8.50
C SER A 3 -0.21 -28.15 8.62
N ASP A 4 -0.84 -27.07 8.19
CA ASP A 4 -0.34 -25.69 8.33
C ASP A 4 -1.43 -24.82 8.96
N THR A 5 -1.03 -23.71 9.58
CA THR A 5 -1.94 -22.74 10.17
C THR A 5 -1.84 -21.44 9.38
N ILE A 6 -2.94 -21.04 8.77
CA ILE A 6 -3.04 -19.81 7.99
C ILE A 6 -3.78 -18.78 8.83
N PHE A 7 -3.16 -17.60 8.99
CA PHE A 7 -3.78 -16.45 9.64
C PHE A 7 -4.29 -15.48 8.58
N GLU A 8 -5.57 -15.21 8.56
CA GLU A 8 -6.15 -14.11 7.79
C GLU A 8 -6.11 -12.85 8.65
N ILE A 9 -5.37 -11.84 8.21
CA ILE A 9 -5.15 -10.61 8.94
C ILE A 9 -5.81 -9.44 8.21
N GLY A 10 -6.84 -8.85 8.82
CA GLY A 10 -7.46 -7.62 8.33
C GLY A 10 -6.59 -6.40 8.65
N LEU A 11 -6.03 -5.78 7.63
CA LEU A 11 -5.27 -4.55 7.76
C LEU A 11 -6.10 -3.34 7.36
N THR A 12 -5.99 -2.26 8.12
CA THR A 12 -6.56 -0.98 7.72
C THR A 12 -5.79 -0.38 6.54
N PRO A 13 -6.44 0.37 5.64
CA PRO A 13 -5.79 0.89 4.42
C PRO A 13 -4.57 1.78 4.64
N ASN A 14 -4.44 2.41 5.83
CA ASN A 14 -3.30 3.23 6.22
C ASN A 14 -2.05 2.41 6.58
N ARG A 15 -2.20 1.13 6.94
CA ARG A 15 -1.10 0.26 7.36
C ARG A 15 -0.45 -0.44 6.16
N ALA A 16 -0.03 0.35 5.17
CA ALA A 16 0.70 -0.14 3.99
C ALA A 16 2.01 -0.86 4.35
N ASP A 17 2.67 -0.43 5.41
CA ASP A 17 3.87 -1.03 5.99
C ASP A 17 3.70 -2.49 6.40
N ALA A 18 2.50 -2.88 6.80
CA ALA A 18 2.17 -4.23 7.26
C ALA A 18 1.60 -5.15 6.16
N MET A 19 1.52 -4.70 4.88
CA MET A 19 0.97 -5.50 3.77
C MET A 19 1.95 -6.55 3.23
N SER A 20 2.70 -7.19 4.14
CA SER A 20 3.66 -8.24 3.85
C SER A 20 3.94 -9.09 5.08
N HIS A 21 4.53 -10.28 4.88
CA HIS A 21 4.98 -11.10 6.01
C HIS A 21 6.03 -10.39 6.86
N TYR A 22 6.97 -9.69 6.23
CA TYR A 22 7.99 -8.92 6.92
C TYR A 22 7.40 -7.78 7.74
N GLY A 23 6.44 -7.03 7.16
CA GLY A 23 5.79 -5.92 7.84
C GLY A 23 4.94 -6.35 9.04
N VAL A 24 4.15 -7.44 8.89
CA VAL A 24 3.41 -8.04 10.01
C VAL A 24 4.35 -8.54 11.09
N ALA A 25 5.45 -9.22 10.71
CA ALA A 25 6.43 -9.72 11.66
C ALA A 25 7.11 -8.57 12.44
N ARG A 26 7.41 -7.45 11.75
CA ARG A 26 7.97 -6.25 12.38
C ARG A 26 7.02 -5.68 13.44
N ASP A 27 5.75 -5.50 13.10
CA ASP A 27 4.75 -4.97 14.03
C ASP A 27 4.47 -5.92 15.20
N LEU A 28 4.35 -7.22 14.92
CA LEU A 28 4.17 -8.25 15.96
C LEU A 28 5.36 -8.29 16.93
N LEU A 29 6.58 -8.17 16.41
CA LEU A 29 7.80 -8.16 17.21
C LEU A 29 7.80 -7.02 18.25
N VAL A 30 7.32 -5.83 17.86
CA VAL A 30 7.17 -4.69 18.76
C VAL A 30 6.22 -5.02 19.92
N ALA A 31 5.05 -5.55 19.61
CA ALA A 31 4.05 -5.90 20.61
C ALA A 31 4.55 -6.99 21.57
N LEU A 32 5.22 -8.02 21.05
CA LEU A 32 5.76 -9.12 21.87
C LEU A 32 6.91 -8.66 22.76
N LYS A 33 7.81 -7.80 22.27
CA LYS A 33 8.91 -7.23 23.07
C LYS A 33 8.39 -6.31 24.17
N PHE A 34 7.49 -5.40 23.83
CA PHE A 34 6.91 -4.48 24.83
C PHE A 34 6.20 -5.24 25.94
N LYS A 35 5.46 -6.30 25.61
CA LYS A 35 4.79 -7.17 26.58
C LYS A 35 5.73 -8.16 27.27
N LYS A 36 7.03 -8.16 26.96
CA LYS A 36 8.06 -9.07 27.50
C LYS A 36 7.72 -10.56 27.28
N LEU A 37 7.05 -10.87 26.19
CA LEU A 37 6.69 -12.24 25.81
C LEU A 37 7.81 -12.96 25.05
N ILE A 38 8.80 -12.22 24.57
CA ILE A 38 10.01 -12.72 23.92
C ILE A 38 11.23 -11.98 24.45
N GLU A 39 12.40 -12.53 24.20
CA GLU A 39 13.67 -11.91 24.59
C GLU A 39 13.92 -10.60 23.82
N SER A 40 14.51 -9.62 24.50
CA SER A 40 14.82 -8.31 23.89
C SER A 40 15.81 -8.38 22.73
N ASN A 41 16.67 -9.40 22.71
CA ASN A 41 17.63 -9.68 21.64
C ASN A 41 17.06 -10.45 20.44
N THR A 42 15.74 -10.70 20.40
CA THR A 42 15.08 -11.24 19.22
C THR A 42 14.96 -10.16 18.15
N PHE A 43 15.46 -10.42 16.95
CA PHE A 43 15.41 -9.50 15.82
C PHE A 43 14.87 -10.20 14.57
N LEU A 44 14.34 -9.41 13.64
CA LEU A 44 14.08 -9.89 12.29
C LEU A 44 15.40 -10.20 11.59
N LYS A 45 15.36 -11.06 10.58
CA LYS A 45 16.50 -11.29 9.72
C LYS A 45 16.92 -9.99 9.04
N ASP A 46 18.23 -9.78 8.93
CA ASP A 46 18.76 -8.67 8.18
C ASP A 46 18.25 -8.64 6.75
N LEU A 47 18.00 -7.44 6.26
CA LEU A 47 17.63 -7.24 4.86
C LEU A 47 18.82 -7.58 3.94
N PRO A 48 18.56 -8.19 2.78
CA PRO A 48 19.60 -8.48 1.80
C PRO A 48 20.33 -7.22 1.35
N LYS A 49 21.65 -7.34 1.18
CA LYS A 49 22.54 -6.23 0.81
C LYS A 49 23.22 -6.49 -0.55
N LYS A 50 23.64 -5.43 -1.23
CA LYS A 50 24.29 -5.53 -2.54
C LYS A 50 25.48 -6.48 -2.54
N ASN A 51 26.25 -6.51 -1.44
CA ASN A 51 27.42 -7.38 -1.29
C ASN A 51 27.07 -8.88 -1.20
N ASP A 52 25.78 -9.23 -1.07
CA ASP A 52 25.33 -10.62 -1.05
C ASP A 52 25.23 -11.22 -2.47
N LEU A 53 25.52 -10.44 -3.50
CA LEU A 53 25.50 -10.86 -4.90
C LEU A 53 26.86 -10.64 -5.57
N THR A 54 27.16 -11.50 -6.53
CA THR A 54 28.33 -11.34 -7.42
C THR A 54 27.83 -10.85 -8.78
N PHE A 55 28.43 -9.79 -9.29
CA PHE A 55 28.02 -9.12 -10.52
C PHE A 55 29.08 -9.32 -11.63
N ASN A 56 28.62 -9.79 -12.80
CA ASN A 56 29.35 -9.62 -14.06
C ASN A 56 28.81 -8.31 -14.68
N LYS A 57 29.69 -7.49 -15.23
CA LYS A 57 29.33 -6.15 -15.72
C LYS A 57 29.37 -6.07 -17.25
N ASN A 58 28.78 -7.07 -17.91
CA ASN A 58 28.92 -7.19 -19.36
C ASN A 58 27.76 -6.51 -20.11
N ASP A 59 26.63 -6.37 -19.49
CA ASP A 59 25.42 -5.85 -20.14
C ASP A 59 24.93 -4.54 -19.52
N SER A 60 24.31 -3.72 -20.33
CA SER A 60 23.76 -2.44 -19.93
C SER A 60 22.41 -2.18 -20.59
N LEU A 61 21.51 -1.56 -19.84
CA LEU A 61 20.25 -1.02 -20.33
C LEU A 61 20.22 0.48 -20.06
N ASN A 62 19.68 1.24 -21.00
CA ASN A 62 19.37 2.65 -20.78
C ASN A 62 17.99 2.76 -20.14
N ILE A 63 17.92 3.36 -18.96
CA ILE A 63 16.65 3.61 -18.27
C ILE A 63 16.36 5.10 -18.34
N ASN A 64 15.20 5.45 -18.89
CA ASN A 64 14.75 6.83 -19.01
C ASN A 64 13.40 6.98 -18.35
N ILE A 65 13.29 7.92 -17.40
CA ILE A 65 12.04 8.28 -16.75
C ILE A 65 11.65 9.68 -17.22
N GLU A 66 10.62 9.77 -18.07
CA GLU A 66 10.19 11.05 -18.61
C GLU A 66 9.59 11.98 -17.55
N ASN A 67 8.88 11.40 -16.55
CA ASN A 67 8.30 12.17 -15.46
C ASN A 67 8.60 11.56 -14.08
N PRO A 68 9.58 12.11 -13.34
CA PRO A 68 9.94 11.63 -12.00
C PRO A 68 8.82 11.74 -10.95
N GLU A 69 7.78 12.54 -11.18
CA GLU A 69 6.62 12.62 -10.28
C GLU A 69 5.67 11.42 -10.42
N LEU A 70 5.78 10.66 -11.51
CA LEU A 70 5.01 9.45 -11.74
C LEU A 70 5.76 8.18 -11.33
N CYS A 71 7.09 8.20 -11.44
CA CYS A 71 7.97 7.10 -11.03
C CYS A 71 9.10 7.67 -10.17
N TYR A 72 9.02 7.50 -8.87
CA TYR A 72 9.96 8.06 -7.92
C TYR A 72 11.30 7.32 -7.89
N ARG A 73 11.26 5.98 -8.08
CA ARG A 73 12.44 5.12 -8.14
C ARG A 73 12.19 3.99 -9.12
N TYR A 74 13.18 3.70 -9.93
CA TYR A 74 13.14 2.56 -10.84
C TYR A 74 14.46 1.82 -10.76
N SER A 75 14.40 0.56 -10.36
CA SER A 75 15.58 -0.26 -10.19
C SER A 75 15.39 -1.58 -10.91
N GLY A 76 16.49 -2.19 -11.31
CA GLY A 76 16.45 -3.50 -11.94
C GLY A 76 17.82 -4.14 -12.08
N ILE A 77 17.81 -5.38 -12.57
CA ILE A 77 18.99 -6.21 -12.75
C ILE A 77 18.79 -7.20 -13.89
N ILE A 78 19.86 -7.47 -14.64
CA ILE A 78 19.85 -8.47 -15.72
C ILE A 78 20.41 -9.78 -15.19
N ILE A 79 19.66 -10.87 -15.44
CA ILE A 79 20.09 -12.23 -15.14
C ILE A 79 19.99 -13.05 -16.42
N LYS A 80 21.10 -13.70 -16.83
CA LYS A 80 21.20 -14.49 -18.04
C LYS A 80 21.35 -15.97 -17.76
N ASN A 81 21.13 -16.77 -18.80
CA ASN A 81 21.30 -18.22 -18.79
C ASN A 81 20.42 -18.94 -17.76
N ILE A 82 19.25 -18.39 -17.46
CA ILE A 82 18.27 -19.02 -16.56
C ILE A 82 17.56 -20.20 -17.22
N ASN A 83 17.01 -21.09 -16.39
CA ASN A 83 16.15 -22.17 -16.82
C ASN A 83 14.75 -22.01 -16.20
N VAL A 84 13.79 -21.61 -17.04
CA VAL A 84 12.38 -21.52 -16.61
C VAL A 84 11.81 -22.93 -16.51
N LYS A 85 11.29 -23.28 -15.34
CA LYS A 85 10.74 -24.59 -14.99
C LYS A 85 9.68 -24.49 -13.91
N PRO A 86 8.91 -25.53 -13.62
CA PRO A 86 8.01 -25.56 -12.48
C PRO A 86 8.74 -25.27 -11.16
N SER A 87 8.12 -24.50 -10.29
CA SER A 87 8.66 -24.17 -8.97
C SER A 87 8.86 -25.40 -8.10
N PRO A 88 9.86 -25.39 -7.18
CA PRO A 88 10.00 -26.45 -6.19
C PRO A 88 8.80 -26.51 -5.23
N ILE A 89 8.60 -27.65 -4.61
CA ILE A 89 7.44 -27.94 -3.76
C ILE A 89 7.26 -26.88 -2.67
N TRP A 90 8.33 -26.53 -1.95
CA TRP A 90 8.25 -25.57 -0.86
C TRP A 90 7.72 -24.17 -1.31
N LEU A 91 8.10 -23.72 -2.51
CA LEU A 91 7.66 -22.42 -3.04
C LEU A 91 6.18 -22.48 -3.46
N LYS A 92 5.77 -23.60 -4.10
CA LYS A 92 4.37 -23.82 -4.45
C LYS A 92 3.49 -23.84 -3.20
N GLU A 93 3.85 -24.62 -2.21
CA GLU A 93 3.09 -24.72 -0.94
C GLU A 93 2.94 -23.37 -0.25
N LYS A 94 4.01 -22.54 -0.24
CA LYS A 94 3.94 -21.19 0.33
C LYS A 94 2.99 -20.26 -0.43
N LEU A 95 2.96 -20.34 -1.74
CA LEU A 95 2.05 -19.52 -2.57
C LEU A 95 0.60 -20.04 -2.48
N GLU A 96 0.42 -21.35 -2.55
CA GLU A 96 -0.89 -21.98 -2.42
C GLU A 96 -1.53 -21.73 -1.05
N SER A 97 -0.73 -21.67 0.02
CA SER A 97 -1.20 -21.38 1.39
C SER A 97 -1.82 -19.97 1.51
N ILE A 98 -1.43 -19.04 0.64
CA ILE A 98 -2.00 -17.68 0.60
C ILE A 98 -2.98 -17.50 -0.58
N GLY A 99 -3.42 -18.60 -1.21
CA GLY A 99 -4.42 -18.59 -2.27
C GLY A 99 -3.88 -18.27 -3.67
N LEU A 100 -2.56 -18.24 -3.88
CA LEU A 100 -1.96 -17.99 -5.19
C LEU A 100 -1.71 -19.29 -5.94
N LYS A 101 -2.01 -19.29 -7.24
CA LYS A 101 -1.72 -20.41 -8.12
C LYS A 101 -0.29 -20.31 -8.67
N PRO A 102 0.58 -21.30 -8.42
CA PRO A 102 1.92 -21.33 -9.00
C PRO A 102 1.90 -21.40 -10.54
N ILE A 103 2.84 -20.72 -11.17
CA ILE A 103 2.99 -20.61 -12.63
C ILE A 103 4.32 -21.22 -13.07
N ASN A 104 5.42 -20.59 -12.73
CA ASN A 104 6.79 -21.06 -12.98
C ASN A 104 7.74 -20.43 -11.96
N ASN A 105 8.95 -20.95 -11.87
CA ASN A 105 9.94 -20.55 -10.87
C ASN A 105 10.26 -19.05 -10.89
N ILE A 106 10.22 -18.35 -12.03
CA ILE A 106 10.50 -16.92 -12.11
C ILE A 106 9.34 -16.09 -11.57
N VAL A 107 8.14 -16.31 -12.10
CA VAL A 107 6.93 -15.59 -11.68
C VAL A 107 6.62 -15.87 -10.21
N ASP A 108 6.78 -17.11 -9.77
CA ASP A 108 6.51 -17.52 -8.41
C ASP A 108 7.49 -16.88 -7.41
N ILE A 109 8.77 -16.69 -7.81
CA ILE A 109 9.75 -15.95 -6.99
C ILE A 109 9.35 -14.48 -6.86
N THR A 110 8.89 -13.83 -7.94
CA THR A 110 8.45 -12.44 -7.87
C THR A 110 7.23 -12.29 -6.98
N ASN A 111 6.25 -13.20 -7.08
CA ASN A 111 5.08 -13.25 -6.21
C ASN A 111 5.46 -13.53 -4.75
N TYR A 112 6.33 -14.51 -4.51
CA TYR A 112 6.83 -14.81 -3.16
C TYR A 112 7.50 -13.60 -2.52
N THR A 113 8.36 -12.91 -3.27
CA THR A 113 9.09 -11.72 -2.80
C THR A 113 8.13 -10.56 -2.52
N LEU A 114 7.12 -10.37 -3.36
CA LEU A 114 6.05 -9.39 -3.16
C LEU A 114 5.35 -9.62 -1.82
N HIS A 115 4.89 -10.84 -1.55
CA HIS A 115 4.20 -11.15 -0.29
C HIS A 115 5.13 -11.18 0.91
N TYR A 116 6.40 -11.50 0.71
CA TYR A 116 7.39 -11.51 1.79
C TYR A 116 7.76 -10.10 2.24
N PHE A 117 8.08 -9.18 1.31
CA PHE A 117 8.56 -7.82 1.61
C PHE A 117 7.54 -6.70 1.37
N GLY A 118 6.44 -6.95 0.69
CA GLY A 118 5.49 -5.92 0.29
C GLY A 118 5.91 -5.10 -0.94
N GLN A 119 7.02 -5.48 -1.59
CA GLN A 119 7.54 -4.83 -2.78
C GLN A 119 7.16 -5.62 -4.02
N PRO A 120 6.31 -5.09 -4.91
CA PRO A 120 6.03 -5.73 -6.17
C PRO A 120 7.25 -5.75 -7.09
N LEU A 121 7.45 -6.87 -7.77
CA LEU A 121 8.49 -7.08 -8.75
C LEU A 121 7.88 -7.55 -10.07
N HIS A 122 8.54 -7.22 -11.19
CA HIS A 122 8.16 -7.75 -12.48
C HIS A 122 9.38 -8.31 -13.22
N ALA A 123 9.17 -9.41 -13.94
CA ALA A 123 10.19 -10.04 -14.75
C ALA A 123 9.85 -9.88 -16.23
N PHE A 124 10.72 -9.18 -16.97
CA PHE A 124 10.65 -9.06 -18.41
C PHE A 124 11.57 -10.08 -19.08
N ASP A 125 11.14 -10.63 -20.20
CA ASP A 125 12.04 -11.33 -21.11
C ASP A 125 12.97 -10.31 -21.76
N LEU A 126 14.28 -10.41 -21.47
CA LEU A 126 15.28 -9.45 -21.93
C LEU A 126 15.35 -9.36 -23.47
N ASP A 127 15.15 -10.46 -24.16
CA ASP A 127 15.22 -10.50 -25.63
C ASP A 127 14.05 -9.73 -26.30
N LYS A 128 13.01 -9.43 -25.52
CA LYS A 128 11.86 -8.60 -25.93
C LYS A 128 12.05 -7.11 -25.63
N ILE A 129 13.09 -6.72 -24.90
CA ILE A 129 13.44 -5.33 -24.65
C ILE A 129 14.22 -4.77 -25.83
N LYS A 130 13.48 -4.31 -26.86
CA LYS A 130 14.09 -3.78 -28.10
C LYS A 130 14.80 -2.45 -27.85
N GLY A 131 15.96 -2.29 -28.51
CA GLY A 131 16.78 -1.08 -28.42
C GLY A 131 17.59 -0.95 -27.13
N ASN A 132 17.63 -1.98 -26.27
CA ASN A 132 18.30 -1.95 -24.96
C ASN A 132 17.92 -0.71 -24.13
N ILE A 133 16.65 -0.32 -24.20
CA ILE A 133 16.13 0.85 -23.50
C ILE A 133 14.79 0.52 -22.81
N ILE A 134 14.64 1.08 -21.63
CA ILE A 134 13.39 1.10 -20.88
C ILE A 134 12.98 2.56 -20.69
N ASN A 135 11.82 2.92 -21.24
CA ASN A 135 11.23 4.24 -21.07
C ASN A 135 9.99 4.16 -20.18
N ILE A 136 10.00 4.90 -19.10
CA ILE A 136 8.84 5.07 -18.22
C ILE A 136 8.18 6.40 -18.59
N LYS A 137 6.97 6.33 -19.15
CA LYS A 137 6.27 7.51 -19.69
C LYS A 137 4.76 7.35 -19.67
N SER A 138 4.06 8.46 -19.88
CA SER A 138 2.63 8.44 -20.18
C SER A 138 2.39 8.04 -21.63
N PRO A 139 1.38 7.20 -21.90
CA PRO A 139 1.02 6.83 -23.27
C PRO A 139 0.26 7.95 -23.97
N LYS A 140 0.11 7.84 -25.27
CA LYS A 140 -0.86 8.65 -26.01
C LYS A 140 -2.27 8.13 -25.67
N LYS A 141 -3.22 9.05 -25.58
CA LYS A 141 -4.63 8.70 -25.33
C LYS A 141 -5.15 7.75 -26.41
N GLU A 142 -5.99 6.77 -26.00
CA GLU A 142 -6.60 5.77 -26.89
C GLU A 142 -5.61 4.79 -27.54
N THR A 143 -4.34 4.76 -27.11
CA THR A 143 -3.41 3.70 -27.55
C THR A 143 -3.94 2.34 -27.10
N SER A 144 -4.01 1.39 -28.00
CA SER A 144 -4.45 0.01 -27.71
C SER A 144 -3.31 -0.78 -27.10
N PHE A 145 -3.58 -1.49 -26.00
CA PHE A 145 -2.61 -2.32 -25.29
C PHE A 145 -3.25 -3.64 -24.84
N ILE A 146 -2.61 -4.77 -25.14
CA ILE A 146 -3.09 -6.08 -24.74
C ILE A 146 -2.35 -6.52 -23.47
N THR A 147 -3.11 -6.72 -22.39
CA THR A 147 -2.59 -7.18 -21.10
C THR A 147 -2.46 -8.70 -21.03
N LEU A 148 -1.77 -9.21 -19.99
CA LEU A 148 -1.49 -10.65 -19.79
C LEU A 148 -2.75 -11.54 -19.76
N ASP A 149 -3.91 -10.99 -19.43
CA ASP A 149 -5.21 -11.67 -19.48
C ASP A 149 -5.80 -11.76 -20.89
N GLY A 150 -5.09 -11.26 -21.91
CA GLY A 150 -5.53 -11.24 -23.31
C GLY A 150 -6.58 -10.17 -23.64
N VAL A 151 -6.88 -9.28 -22.69
CA VAL A 151 -7.85 -8.20 -22.86
C VAL A 151 -7.20 -6.99 -23.50
N GLU A 152 -7.79 -6.47 -24.57
CA GLU A 152 -7.41 -5.22 -25.19
C GLU A 152 -7.95 -4.04 -24.37
N ARG A 153 -7.06 -3.12 -23.99
CA ARG A 153 -7.38 -1.94 -23.18
C ARG A 153 -6.97 -0.66 -23.90
N LYS A 154 -7.80 0.36 -23.79
CA LYS A 154 -7.48 1.69 -24.30
C LYS A 154 -6.83 2.51 -23.21
N LEU A 155 -5.58 2.90 -23.44
CA LEU A 155 -4.78 3.66 -22.51
C LEU A 155 -5.22 5.12 -22.45
N ASP A 156 -4.98 5.73 -21.28
CA ASP A 156 -5.20 7.15 -21.04
C ASP A 156 -3.86 7.85 -20.74
N PHE A 157 -3.76 9.15 -21.02
CA PHE A 157 -2.54 9.93 -20.76
C PHE A 157 -2.14 10.00 -19.28
N GLU A 158 -3.05 9.69 -18.35
CA GLU A 158 -2.75 9.57 -16.92
C GLU A 158 -2.16 8.21 -16.53
N ASP A 159 -2.19 7.22 -17.41
CA ASP A 159 -1.58 5.92 -17.17
C ASP A 159 -0.06 6.01 -17.22
N ILE A 160 0.63 5.11 -16.52
CA ILE A 160 2.08 5.01 -16.57
C ILE A 160 2.44 3.74 -17.32
N MET A 161 3.23 3.87 -18.37
CA MET A 161 3.69 2.73 -19.17
C MET A 161 5.18 2.52 -19.05
N ILE A 162 5.57 1.27 -18.99
CA ILE A 162 6.93 0.82 -19.20
C ILE A 162 7.01 0.39 -20.65
N CYS A 163 7.89 1.04 -21.41
CA CYS A 163 8.05 0.83 -22.86
C CYS A 163 9.48 0.42 -23.18
N ASN A 164 9.67 -0.34 -24.24
CA ASN A 164 10.98 -0.51 -24.87
C ASN A 164 11.22 0.56 -25.95
N GLY A 165 12.21 0.37 -26.82
CA GLY A 165 12.52 1.32 -27.91
C GLY A 165 11.42 1.41 -28.98
N GLU A 166 10.48 0.49 -29.03
CA GLU A 166 9.48 0.36 -30.10
C GLU A 166 8.03 0.50 -29.61
N LYS A 167 7.71 -0.13 -28.46
CA LYS A 167 6.31 -0.24 -27.98
C LYS A 167 6.16 -0.34 -26.46
N GLU A 168 4.93 -0.26 -26.03
CA GLU A 168 4.50 -0.47 -24.65
C GLU A 168 4.69 -1.95 -24.23
N MET A 169 5.23 -2.17 -23.01
CA MET A 169 5.49 -3.50 -22.47
C MET A 169 4.63 -3.84 -21.24
N CYS A 170 4.37 -2.85 -20.40
CA CYS A 170 3.69 -3.07 -19.11
C CYS A 170 2.94 -1.82 -18.67
N LEU A 171 1.75 -2.02 -18.13
CA LEU A 171 1.04 -0.99 -17.38
C LEU A 171 1.65 -0.93 -15.98
N ALA A 172 2.51 0.06 -15.76
CA ALA A 172 3.41 0.15 -14.62
C ALA A 172 2.69 -0.02 -13.28
N GLY A 173 3.18 -0.94 -12.46
CA GLY A 173 2.63 -1.22 -11.13
C GLY A 173 1.22 -1.80 -11.10
N VAL A 174 0.61 -2.08 -12.24
CA VAL A 174 -0.75 -2.61 -12.35
C VAL A 174 -0.76 -3.99 -13.01
N PHE A 175 -0.35 -4.09 -14.30
CA PHE A 175 -0.45 -5.35 -15.00
C PHE A 175 0.49 -5.44 -16.21
N GLY A 176 1.15 -6.60 -16.38
CA GLY A 176 2.05 -6.83 -17.49
C GLY A 176 1.35 -6.93 -18.85
N GLY A 177 2.11 -6.67 -19.92
CA GLY A 177 1.66 -6.90 -21.29
C GLY A 177 1.89 -8.34 -21.75
N LEU A 178 1.03 -8.82 -22.64
CA LEU A 178 1.05 -10.20 -23.13
C LEU A 178 2.39 -10.58 -23.80
N GLU A 179 3.01 -9.64 -24.50
CA GLU A 179 4.17 -9.93 -25.33
C GLU A 179 5.52 -9.81 -24.59
N SER A 180 5.57 -9.11 -23.46
CA SER A 180 6.83 -8.80 -22.75
C SER A 180 7.18 -9.78 -21.62
N GLY A 181 6.23 -10.62 -21.24
CA GLY A 181 6.37 -11.54 -20.11
C GLY A 181 7.32 -12.72 -20.37
N VAL A 182 7.74 -13.35 -19.28
CA VAL A 182 8.56 -14.56 -19.26
C VAL A 182 7.75 -15.76 -19.78
N SER A 183 8.39 -16.56 -20.65
CA SER A 183 7.86 -17.81 -21.20
C SER A 183 8.76 -18.98 -20.84
N ASN A 184 8.33 -20.22 -21.13
CA ASN A 184 9.14 -21.41 -20.89
C ASN A 184 10.45 -21.45 -21.71
N THR A 185 10.56 -20.65 -22.76
CA THR A 185 11.75 -20.57 -23.62
C THR A 185 12.70 -19.42 -23.23
N THR A 186 12.29 -18.54 -22.32
CA THR A 186 13.09 -17.40 -21.89
C THR A 186 14.38 -17.85 -21.21
N LYS A 187 15.51 -17.26 -21.62
CA LYS A 187 16.84 -17.54 -21.08
C LYS A 187 17.42 -16.34 -20.36
N ASN A 188 17.03 -15.14 -20.72
CA ASN A 188 17.57 -13.91 -20.20
C ASN A 188 16.42 -13.05 -19.71
N ILE A 189 16.55 -12.48 -18.52
CA ILE A 189 15.50 -11.67 -17.89
C ILE A 189 16.04 -10.35 -17.36
N PHE A 190 15.18 -9.37 -17.36
CA PHE A 190 15.34 -8.15 -16.59
C PHE A 190 14.32 -8.16 -15.46
N ILE A 191 14.79 -8.11 -14.21
CA ILE A 191 13.93 -8.00 -13.04
C ILE A 191 13.80 -6.55 -12.66
N GLU A 192 12.57 -6.07 -12.58
CA GLU A 192 12.18 -4.74 -12.15
C GLU A 192 11.81 -4.73 -10.68
N SER A 193 12.22 -3.69 -9.98
CA SER A 193 11.71 -3.28 -8.66
C SER A 193 11.58 -1.77 -8.66
N ALA A 194 10.39 -1.23 -8.49
CA ALA A 194 10.13 0.19 -8.68
C ALA A 194 9.26 0.81 -7.58
N LEU A 195 9.18 2.14 -7.58
CA LEU A 195 8.30 2.93 -6.73
C LEU A 195 7.54 3.93 -7.60
N PHE A 196 6.26 3.68 -7.80
CA PHE A 196 5.36 4.51 -8.61
C PHE A 196 4.49 5.40 -7.74
N ASN A 197 3.95 6.46 -8.36
CA ASN A 197 3.00 7.36 -7.71
C ASN A 197 1.69 6.60 -7.38
N ALA A 198 1.37 6.53 -6.08
CA ALA A 198 0.23 5.78 -5.56
C ALA A 198 -1.13 6.24 -6.16
N ILE A 199 -1.29 7.56 -6.35
CA ILE A 199 -2.53 8.15 -6.89
C ILE A 199 -2.71 7.75 -8.35
N SER A 200 -1.64 7.81 -9.15
CA SER A 200 -1.66 7.40 -10.56
C SER A 200 -1.99 5.91 -10.70
N ILE A 201 -1.34 5.04 -9.91
CA ILE A 201 -1.63 3.60 -9.91
C ILE A 201 -3.11 3.33 -9.55
N ARG A 202 -3.63 3.99 -8.51
CA ARG A 202 -5.04 3.85 -8.13
C ARG A 202 -6.00 4.26 -9.23
N LYS A 203 -5.74 5.39 -9.89
CA LYS A 203 -6.57 5.87 -11.01
C LYS A 203 -6.55 4.89 -12.17
N THR A 204 -5.35 4.43 -12.55
CA THR A 204 -5.15 3.44 -13.62
C THR A 204 -5.84 2.12 -13.31
N ALA A 205 -5.62 1.56 -12.14
CA ALA A 205 -6.24 0.30 -11.71
C ALA A 205 -7.77 0.39 -11.77
N LYS A 206 -8.34 1.49 -11.25
CA LYS A 206 -9.80 1.73 -11.29
C LYS A 206 -10.32 1.91 -12.71
N ARG A 207 -9.62 2.67 -13.57
CA ARG A 207 -10.01 2.93 -14.97
C ARG A 207 -10.12 1.64 -15.76
N HIS A 208 -9.15 0.76 -15.60
CA HIS A 208 -9.09 -0.51 -16.33
C HIS A 208 -9.79 -1.68 -15.63
N GLY A 209 -10.37 -1.46 -14.44
CA GLY A 209 -11.02 -2.52 -13.67
C GLY A 209 -10.05 -3.62 -13.21
N LEU A 210 -8.77 -3.27 -12.97
CA LEU A 210 -7.70 -4.18 -12.57
C LEU A 210 -7.41 -4.02 -11.10
N ASN A 211 -7.64 -5.07 -10.33
CA ASN A 211 -7.26 -5.13 -8.91
C ASN A 211 -6.27 -6.29 -8.74
N THR A 212 -4.99 -5.95 -8.76
CA THR A 212 -3.88 -6.91 -8.63
C THR A 212 -3.17 -6.74 -7.30
N ASP A 213 -2.44 -7.77 -6.86
CA ASP A 213 -1.61 -7.69 -5.66
C ASP A 213 -0.56 -6.57 -5.71
N ALA A 214 -0.07 -6.26 -6.90
CA ALA A 214 0.84 -5.14 -7.13
C ALA A 214 0.13 -3.79 -6.99
N SER A 215 -0.97 -3.57 -7.73
CA SER A 215 -1.72 -2.32 -7.67
C SER A 215 -2.27 -2.04 -6.28
N PHE A 216 -2.74 -3.07 -5.57
CA PHE A 216 -3.21 -2.98 -4.19
C PHE A 216 -2.16 -2.43 -3.23
N ARG A 217 -0.87 -2.78 -3.42
CA ARG A 217 0.24 -2.27 -2.60
C ARG A 217 0.68 -0.88 -3.03
N TYR A 218 0.89 -0.68 -4.33
CA TYR A 218 1.32 0.62 -4.85
C TYR A 218 0.34 1.75 -4.54
N GLU A 219 -0.97 1.51 -4.67
CA GLU A 219 -1.98 2.55 -4.41
C GLU A 219 -2.05 2.99 -2.94
N ARG A 220 -1.51 2.19 -2.01
CA ARG A 220 -1.43 2.50 -0.58
C ARG A 220 -0.07 3.03 -0.15
N GLY A 221 0.91 2.92 -1.03
CA GLY A 221 2.30 3.29 -0.79
C GLY A 221 3.17 2.08 -0.45
N VAL A 222 4.31 2.03 -1.08
CA VAL A 222 5.35 1.01 -0.88
C VAL A 222 6.57 1.66 -0.25
N ASP A 223 7.28 0.92 0.60
CA ASP A 223 8.51 1.37 1.24
C ASP A 223 9.62 1.58 0.20
N SER A 224 10.07 2.82 0.04
CA SER A 224 11.13 3.16 -0.91
C SER A 224 12.47 2.47 -0.59
N ASN A 225 12.71 2.10 0.68
CA ASN A 225 13.92 1.44 1.13
C ASN A 225 13.88 -0.07 0.85
N MET A 226 12.71 -0.64 0.61
CA MET A 226 12.55 -2.07 0.31
C MET A 226 12.82 -2.43 -1.15
N VAL A 227 12.88 -1.44 -2.05
CA VAL A 227 13.07 -1.64 -3.50
C VAL A 227 14.32 -2.48 -3.80
N ILE A 228 15.46 -2.15 -3.22
CA ILE A 228 16.74 -2.86 -3.46
C ILE A 228 16.82 -4.19 -2.69
N PRO A 229 16.48 -4.28 -1.40
CA PRO A 229 16.47 -5.56 -0.68
C PRO A 229 15.59 -6.63 -1.36
N ALA A 230 14.40 -6.25 -1.81
CA ALA A 230 13.50 -7.16 -2.51
C ALA A 230 14.10 -7.64 -3.86
N LEU A 231 14.68 -6.73 -4.63
CA LEU A 231 15.38 -7.06 -5.88
C LEU A 231 16.51 -8.06 -5.65
N ILE A 232 17.35 -7.82 -4.64
CA ILE A 232 18.47 -8.70 -4.27
C ILE A 232 17.94 -10.07 -3.86
N LYS A 233 16.91 -10.12 -3.01
CA LYS A 233 16.34 -11.40 -2.58
C LYS A 233 15.75 -12.21 -3.73
N ALA A 234 15.01 -11.57 -4.62
CA ALA A 234 14.49 -12.22 -5.82
C ALA A 234 15.62 -12.76 -6.69
N SER A 235 16.67 -11.98 -6.89
CA SER A 235 17.86 -12.39 -7.68
C SER A 235 18.55 -13.60 -7.05
N GLN A 236 18.76 -13.62 -5.73
CA GLN A 236 19.32 -14.79 -5.03
C GLN A 236 18.49 -16.05 -5.27
N LEU A 237 17.16 -15.96 -5.12
CA LEU A 237 16.26 -17.09 -5.33
C LEU A 237 16.23 -17.55 -6.79
N ILE A 238 16.33 -16.62 -7.74
CA ILE A 238 16.41 -16.96 -9.17
C ILE A 238 17.70 -17.71 -9.47
N LEU A 239 18.85 -17.23 -8.99
CA LEU A 239 20.12 -17.93 -9.16
C LEU A 239 20.09 -19.34 -8.54
N GLU A 240 19.53 -19.46 -7.34
CA GLU A 240 19.42 -20.74 -6.63
C GLU A 240 18.51 -21.73 -7.38
N LEU A 241 17.33 -21.29 -7.81
CA LEU A 241 16.28 -22.17 -8.32
C LEU A 241 16.33 -22.35 -9.85
N SER A 242 16.86 -21.36 -10.57
CA SER A 242 16.85 -21.33 -12.04
C SER A 242 18.25 -21.44 -12.64
N GLY A 243 19.29 -21.30 -11.82
CA GLY A 243 20.66 -21.12 -12.30
C GLY A 243 20.85 -19.76 -12.97
N GLY A 244 21.86 -19.68 -13.83
CA GLY A 244 22.21 -18.44 -14.51
C GLY A 244 23.22 -17.60 -13.75
N GLU A 245 23.44 -16.41 -14.22
CA GLU A 245 24.38 -15.45 -13.68
C GLU A 245 23.87 -14.02 -13.80
N ILE A 246 24.26 -13.15 -12.87
CA ILE A 246 23.97 -11.73 -12.95
C ILE A 246 24.93 -11.08 -13.92
N ASP A 247 24.43 -10.45 -14.97
CA ASP A 247 25.23 -9.92 -16.07
C ASP A 247 25.22 -8.37 -16.17
N SER A 248 24.70 -7.70 -15.15
CA SER A 248 24.74 -6.24 -15.01
C SER A 248 25.05 -5.81 -13.59
N GLU A 249 25.34 -4.53 -13.39
CA GLU A 249 25.15 -3.91 -12.07
C GLU A 249 23.66 -3.77 -11.77
N ILE A 250 23.33 -3.42 -10.51
CA ILE A 250 21.99 -2.96 -10.19
C ILE A 250 21.80 -1.58 -10.80
N PHE A 251 20.86 -1.46 -11.73
CA PHE A 251 20.35 -0.18 -12.18
C PHE A 251 19.49 0.40 -11.05
N ASP A 252 19.76 1.62 -10.63
CA ASP A 252 18.97 2.28 -9.57
C ASP A 252 18.86 3.77 -9.87
N PHE A 253 17.75 4.15 -10.45
CA PHE A 253 17.43 5.54 -10.73
C PHE A 253 16.50 6.07 -9.62
N TYR A 254 17.06 6.89 -8.72
CA TYR A 254 16.36 7.47 -7.58
C TYR A 254 16.71 8.96 -7.45
N PRO A 255 16.15 9.82 -8.32
CA PRO A 255 16.55 11.22 -8.43
C PRO A 255 16.25 12.05 -7.20
N LYS A 256 15.15 11.74 -6.52
CA LYS A 256 14.72 12.44 -5.30
C LYS A 256 14.40 11.43 -4.22
N LYS A 257 15.33 11.23 -3.32
CA LYS A 257 15.11 10.34 -2.17
C LYS A 257 13.97 10.86 -1.32
N GLN A 258 13.16 9.92 -0.82
CA GLN A 258 12.14 10.22 0.16
C GLN A 258 12.79 10.32 1.54
N ASP A 259 12.63 11.47 2.17
CA ASP A 259 13.11 11.71 3.54
C ASP A 259 12.13 11.14 4.57
N ASP A 260 12.64 10.88 5.75
CA ASP A 260 11.83 10.52 6.91
C ASP A 260 11.00 11.71 7.37
N TYR A 261 9.85 11.45 7.99
CA TYR A 261 8.98 12.51 8.50
C TYR A 261 9.50 13.04 9.83
N ASN A 262 9.55 14.37 9.94
CA ASN A 262 10.08 15.07 11.12
C ASN A 262 9.05 16.03 11.68
N PHE A 263 8.70 15.88 12.97
CA PHE A 263 7.80 16.81 13.66
C PHE A 263 7.98 16.74 15.19
N GLU A 264 7.50 17.75 15.89
CA GLU A 264 7.59 17.82 17.35
C GLU A 264 6.46 17.02 18.01
N ILE A 265 6.76 16.41 19.15
CA ILE A 265 5.80 15.73 20.01
C ILE A 265 5.94 16.22 21.44
N ASN A 266 4.82 16.28 22.16
CA ASN A 266 4.77 16.58 23.59
C ASN A 266 4.20 15.37 24.35
N PHE A 267 4.99 14.81 25.27
CA PHE A 267 4.59 13.63 26.05
C PHE A 267 3.39 13.91 26.97
N ASP A 268 3.16 15.17 27.37
CA ASP A 268 1.94 15.53 28.10
C ASP A 268 0.69 15.41 27.23
N ASN A 269 0.79 15.66 25.92
CA ASN A 269 -0.31 15.45 25.00
C ASN A 269 -0.64 13.95 24.86
N VAL A 270 0.37 13.07 24.89
CA VAL A 270 0.16 11.62 24.90
C VAL A 270 -0.74 11.22 26.08
N ARG A 271 -0.42 11.69 27.27
CA ARG A 271 -1.22 11.44 28.49
C ARG A 271 -2.61 12.07 28.43
N LYS A 272 -2.67 13.34 28.03
CA LYS A 272 -3.92 14.12 28.00
C LYS A 272 -4.93 13.59 26.98
N ILE A 273 -4.46 13.29 25.76
CA ILE A 273 -5.31 12.83 24.65
C ILE A 273 -5.62 11.33 24.82
N GLY A 274 -4.61 10.55 25.20
CA GLY A 274 -4.79 9.12 25.47
C GLY A 274 -5.64 8.82 26.69
N GLY A 275 -5.72 9.77 27.65
CA GLY A 275 -6.54 9.62 28.85
C GLY A 275 -6.01 8.62 29.88
N PHE A 276 -4.71 8.32 29.86
CA PHE A 276 -4.06 7.39 30.77
C PHE A 276 -2.69 7.91 31.21
N ASP A 277 -2.23 7.42 32.34
CA ASP A 277 -0.91 7.77 32.87
C ASP A 277 0.14 6.82 32.32
N ILE A 278 1.13 7.37 31.63
CA ILE A 278 2.25 6.63 31.05
C ILE A 278 3.54 7.43 31.25
N SER A 279 4.61 6.79 31.67
CA SER A 279 5.89 7.45 31.87
C SER A 279 6.56 7.85 30.54
N ASN A 280 7.38 8.89 30.56
CA ASN A 280 8.18 9.29 29.41
C ASN A 280 9.06 8.13 28.93
N GLN A 281 9.57 7.34 29.85
CA GLN A 281 10.43 6.19 29.51
C GLN A 281 9.70 5.10 28.72
N GLU A 282 8.45 4.80 29.09
CA GLU A 282 7.61 3.84 28.36
C GLU A 282 7.24 4.37 26.96
N ILE A 283 6.92 5.68 26.85
CA ILE A 283 6.67 6.31 25.54
C ILE A 283 7.90 6.16 24.63
N ILE A 284 9.08 6.50 25.16
CA ILE A 284 10.35 6.39 24.41
C ILE A 284 10.64 4.94 24.03
N GLU A 285 10.41 3.98 24.94
CA GLU A 285 10.60 2.55 24.65
C GLU A 285 9.69 2.07 23.52
N ILE A 286 8.41 2.40 23.58
CA ILE A 286 7.43 2.05 22.53
C ILE A 286 7.87 2.61 21.17
N LEU A 287 8.19 3.91 21.12
CA LEU A 287 8.56 4.56 19.86
C LEU A 287 9.87 4.02 19.30
N LYS A 288 10.85 3.74 20.16
CA LYS A 288 12.10 3.09 19.74
C LYS A 288 11.85 1.68 19.16
N LEU A 289 10.96 0.90 19.76
CA LEU A 289 10.59 -0.41 19.23
C LEU A 289 9.89 -0.30 17.87
N LEU A 290 9.15 0.79 17.62
CA LEU A 290 8.50 1.12 16.35
C LEU A 290 9.46 1.73 15.31
N GLU A 291 10.76 1.74 15.58
CA GLU A 291 11.79 2.36 14.74
C GLU A 291 11.60 3.89 14.57
N ILE A 292 10.88 4.54 15.48
CA ILE A 292 10.74 6.00 15.52
C ILE A 292 11.82 6.55 16.42
N GLU A 293 12.75 7.31 15.83
CA GLU A 293 13.82 7.93 16.59
C GLU A 293 13.34 9.22 17.25
N LEU A 294 13.89 9.52 18.45
CA LEU A 294 13.55 10.71 19.22
C LEU A 294 14.80 11.51 19.55
N GLU A 295 14.79 12.79 19.16
CA GLU A 295 15.73 13.80 19.63
C GLU A 295 15.07 14.58 20.76
N ILE A 296 15.50 14.36 22.01
CA ILE A 296 14.92 15.04 23.16
C ILE A 296 15.30 16.53 23.13
N VAL A 297 14.31 17.41 23.15
CA VAL A 297 14.49 18.88 23.13
C VAL A 297 14.39 19.45 24.52
N LYS A 298 13.43 18.96 25.33
CA LYS A 298 13.18 19.32 26.73
C LYS A 298 12.58 18.11 27.45
N ASP A 299 12.38 18.21 28.76
CA ASP A 299 11.89 17.11 29.61
C ASP A 299 10.66 16.37 29.05
N ASN A 300 9.68 17.09 28.48
CA ASN A 300 8.44 16.54 27.95
C ASN A 300 8.28 16.78 26.46
N MET A 301 9.31 17.24 25.76
CA MET A 301 9.25 17.52 24.32
C MET A 301 10.38 16.80 23.57
N ALA A 302 10.05 16.19 22.46
CA ALA A 302 11.01 15.58 21.56
C ALA A 302 10.65 15.90 20.10
N LYS A 303 11.66 15.87 19.24
CA LYS A 303 11.47 15.80 17.81
C LYS A 303 11.46 14.32 17.40
N ALA A 304 10.37 13.88 16.79
CA ALA A 304 10.24 12.53 16.27
C ALA A 304 10.75 12.48 14.84
N ILE A 305 11.52 11.44 14.52
CA ILE A 305 11.98 11.09 13.18
C ILE A 305 11.32 9.76 12.84
N VAL A 306 10.30 9.81 11.97
CA VAL A 306 9.48 8.67 11.63
C VAL A 306 9.94 8.12 10.27
N PRO A 307 10.28 6.84 10.18
CA PRO A 307 10.72 6.23 8.93
C PRO A 307 9.67 6.40 7.83
N ASN A 308 10.10 6.65 6.62
CA ASN A 308 9.22 6.94 5.48
C ASN A 308 8.30 5.78 5.07
N PHE A 309 8.58 4.55 5.49
CA PHE A 309 7.68 3.41 5.30
C PHE A 309 6.39 3.53 6.13
N ARG A 310 6.39 4.35 7.21
CA ARG A 310 5.20 4.71 7.99
C ARG A 310 4.56 5.94 7.37
N ASN A 311 4.04 5.77 6.17
CA ASN A 311 3.41 6.84 5.41
C ASN A 311 2.10 7.37 6.02
N ASP A 312 1.61 6.71 7.05
CA ASP A 312 0.44 7.04 7.86
C ASP A 312 0.76 7.92 9.09
N VAL A 313 2.01 7.91 9.59
CA VAL A 313 2.42 8.62 10.79
C VAL A 313 3.14 9.93 10.43
N LYS A 314 2.38 11.03 10.36
CA LYS A 314 2.88 12.35 9.89
C LYS A 314 2.64 13.49 10.88
N ARG A 315 1.95 13.23 11.98
CA ARG A 315 1.55 14.23 12.97
C ARG A 315 1.67 13.66 14.38
N GLU A 316 1.73 14.52 15.38
CA GLU A 316 1.76 14.13 16.78
C GLU A 316 0.63 13.17 17.16
N ILE A 317 -0.60 13.42 16.66
CA ILE A 317 -1.74 12.56 16.99
C ILE A 317 -1.58 11.11 16.46
N ASP A 318 -0.90 10.96 15.34
CA ASP A 318 -0.64 9.63 14.75
C ASP A 318 0.36 8.84 15.63
N ILE A 319 1.35 9.54 16.24
CA ILE A 319 2.25 8.93 17.25
C ILE A 319 1.49 8.55 18.53
N ILE A 320 0.57 9.40 18.97
CA ILE A 320 -0.26 9.10 20.15
C ILE A 320 -1.06 7.80 19.91
N GLU A 321 -1.63 7.64 18.72
CA GLU A 321 -2.33 6.41 18.34
C GLU A 321 -1.40 5.20 18.40
N GLU A 322 -0.18 5.29 17.88
CA GLU A 322 0.80 4.20 17.91
C GLU A 322 1.21 3.83 19.34
N VAL A 323 1.43 4.81 20.19
CA VAL A 323 1.71 4.57 21.62
C VAL A 323 0.55 3.83 22.27
N MET A 324 -0.70 4.29 22.08
CA MET A 324 -1.90 3.66 22.62
C MET A 324 -2.10 2.23 22.10
N ARG A 325 -1.83 2.01 20.82
CA ARG A 325 -1.95 0.70 20.18
C ARG A 325 -0.99 -0.32 20.78
N ILE A 326 0.26 0.05 21.00
CA ILE A 326 1.28 -0.85 21.60
C ILE A 326 1.07 -1.02 23.09
N TYR A 327 0.75 0.07 23.81
CA TYR A 327 0.37 0.02 25.23
C TYR A 327 -0.84 -0.91 25.44
N GLY A 328 -1.81 -0.85 24.54
CA GLY A 328 -3.03 -1.64 24.51
C GLY A 328 -4.23 -0.89 25.08
N TYR A 329 -5.22 -0.66 24.24
CA TYR A 329 -6.46 0.06 24.60
C TYR A 329 -7.18 -0.56 25.80
N ASN A 330 -7.12 -1.87 25.99
CA ASN A 330 -7.73 -2.57 27.12
C ASN A 330 -7.03 -2.29 28.47
N ASN A 331 -5.83 -1.73 28.45
CA ASN A 331 -5.10 -1.35 29.66
C ASN A 331 -5.46 0.05 30.14
N ILE A 332 -6.23 0.81 29.34
CA ILE A 332 -6.66 2.17 29.66
C ILE A 332 -7.90 2.06 30.55
N SER A 333 -7.81 2.56 31.80
CA SER A 333 -8.91 2.56 32.72
C SER A 333 -9.98 3.56 32.31
N ILE A 334 -11.25 3.12 32.27
CA ILE A 334 -12.39 4.01 32.05
C ILE A 334 -12.72 4.70 33.37
N SER A 335 -12.83 6.03 33.34
CA SER A 335 -13.24 6.80 34.53
C SER A 335 -14.71 6.56 34.85
N ASP A 336 -15.02 6.26 36.10
CA ASP A 336 -16.41 6.16 36.59
C ASP A 336 -17.11 7.53 36.69
N LYS A 337 -16.38 8.62 36.50
CA LYS A 337 -16.89 9.99 36.63
C LYS A 337 -16.74 10.76 35.32
N ILE A 338 -17.82 11.34 34.87
CA ILE A 338 -17.84 12.33 33.79
C ILE A 338 -17.52 13.70 34.40
N ASN A 339 -16.40 14.28 34.01
CA ASN A 339 -15.98 15.61 34.46
C ASN A 339 -16.11 16.57 33.24
N SER A 340 -17.25 17.20 33.10
CA SER A 340 -17.49 18.15 32.02
C SER A 340 -18.24 19.38 32.53
N THR A 341 -17.90 20.54 31.99
CA THR A 341 -18.72 21.74 32.18
C THR A 341 -19.92 21.65 31.26
N PRO A 342 -21.17 21.56 31.79
CA PRO A 342 -22.35 21.53 30.95
C PRO A 342 -22.44 22.82 30.13
N SER A 343 -22.55 22.72 28.82
CA SER A 343 -22.88 23.87 28.00
C SER A 343 -24.35 24.25 28.23
N ILE A 344 -24.59 25.48 28.68
CA ILE A 344 -25.94 25.99 28.79
C ILE A 344 -26.43 26.28 27.36
N PRO A 345 -27.44 25.55 26.86
CA PRO A 345 -27.93 25.78 25.50
C PRO A 345 -28.55 27.16 25.38
N VAL A 346 -28.22 27.87 24.33
CA VAL A 346 -28.91 29.13 23.99
C VAL A 346 -30.38 28.87 23.80
N LEU A 347 -31.22 29.70 24.39
CA LEU A 347 -32.68 29.55 24.64
C LEU A 347 -33.58 29.28 23.40
N LYS A 348 -33.07 29.33 22.17
CA LYS A 348 -33.81 28.95 20.97
C LYS A 348 -33.43 27.55 20.49
N ASN A 349 -34.10 26.56 21.04
CA ASN A 349 -33.95 25.20 20.54
C ASN A 349 -35.08 24.91 19.52
N ASN A 350 -34.75 24.98 18.24
CA ASN A 350 -35.70 24.69 17.17
C ASN A 350 -36.32 23.30 17.29
N HIS A 351 -35.59 22.33 17.85
CA HIS A 351 -36.12 20.99 18.11
C HIS A 351 -37.29 21.00 19.10
N ASN A 352 -37.24 21.80 20.17
CA ASN A 352 -38.35 21.91 21.12
C ASN A 352 -39.61 22.54 20.47
N VAL A 353 -39.43 23.48 19.55
CA VAL A 353 -40.53 24.07 18.79
C VAL A 353 -41.15 23.06 17.86
N GLN A 354 -40.33 22.35 17.10
CA GLN A 354 -40.75 21.27 16.20
C GLN A 354 -41.51 20.18 16.98
N GLN A 355 -40.97 19.72 18.11
CA GLN A 355 -41.61 18.70 18.96
C GLN A 355 -42.97 19.16 19.49
N LYS A 356 -43.12 20.43 19.90
CA LYS A 356 -44.44 20.96 20.34
C LYS A 356 -45.46 20.98 19.20
N ILE A 357 -45.01 21.35 17.99
CA ILE A 357 -45.89 21.37 16.81
C ILE A 357 -46.28 19.94 16.43
N SER A 358 -45.31 19.01 16.37
CA SER A 358 -45.58 17.61 16.06
C SER A 358 -46.55 17.00 17.06
N ASN A 359 -46.37 17.20 18.37
CA ASN A 359 -47.28 16.69 19.40
C ASN A 359 -48.68 17.28 19.26
N HIS A 360 -48.78 18.56 18.91
CA HIS A 360 -50.09 19.19 18.69
C HIS A 360 -50.82 18.59 17.49
N LEU A 361 -50.11 18.39 16.37
CA LEU A 361 -50.71 17.76 15.19
C LEU A 361 -51.12 16.31 15.44
N VAL A 362 -50.29 15.53 16.14
CA VAL A 362 -50.65 14.16 16.54
C VAL A 362 -51.90 14.13 17.39
N SER A 363 -52.05 15.08 18.33
CA SER A 363 -53.29 15.18 19.17
C SER A 363 -54.53 15.53 18.37
N LEU A 364 -54.41 16.13 17.20
CA LEU A 364 -55.48 16.40 16.24
C LEU A 364 -55.76 15.24 15.28
N GLY A 365 -55.06 14.10 15.41
CA GLY A 365 -55.27 12.91 14.59
C GLY A 365 -54.39 12.82 13.34
N PHE A 366 -53.38 13.68 13.17
CA PHE A 366 -52.42 13.56 12.09
C PHE A 366 -51.35 12.52 12.42
N HIS A 367 -50.84 11.88 11.38
CA HIS A 367 -49.70 10.94 11.47
C HIS A 367 -48.47 11.57 10.86
N GLU A 368 -47.34 11.55 11.60
CA GLU A 368 -46.07 11.98 11.07
C GLU A 368 -45.52 10.89 10.13
N MET A 369 -45.09 11.29 8.95
CA MET A 369 -44.42 10.40 7.98
C MET A 369 -42.99 10.85 7.71
N ILE A 370 -42.08 9.90 7.70
CA ILE A 370 -40.67 10.11 7.27
C ILE A 370 -40.53 9.36 5.96
N ASN A 371 -40.35 10.13 4.88
CA ASN A 371 -40.13 9.57 3.55
C ASN A 371 -38.65 9.36 3.31
N ASN A 372 -38.33 8.45 2.37
CA ASN A 372 -36.97 8.30 1.90
C ASN A 372 -36.53 9.57 1.16
N SER A 373 -35.31 10.03 1.42
CA SER A 373 -34.69 11.20 0.73
C SER A 373 -34.31 10.90 -0.71
N LEU A 374 -34.12 9.62 -1.04
CA LEU A 374 -33.82 9.15 -2.39
C LEU A 374 -35.12 8.74 -3.09
N THR A 375 -35.29 9.20 -4.33
CA THR A 375 -36.49 8.94 -5.11
C THR A 375 -36.14 8.80 -6.60
N LYS A 376 -37.04 8.19 -7.37
CA LYS A 376 -36.94 8.12 -8.82
C LYS A 376 -37.34 9.43 -9.47
N ASP A 377 -36.65 9.81 -10.53
CA ASP A 377 -37.02 10.94 -11.41
C ASP A 377 -38.49 10.85 -11.91
N LEU A 378 -38.99 9.64 -12.10
CA LEU A 378 -40.39 9.36 -12.51
C LEU A 378 -41.47 9.89 -11.57
N TYR A 379 -41.17 10.12 -10.29
CA TYR A 379 -42.18 10.62 -9.33
C TYR A 379 -42.32 12.14 -9.38
N ILE A 380 -41.39 12.85 -10.05
CA ILE A 380 -41.40 14.32 -10.17
C ILE A 380 -42.04 14.75 -11.50
N ILE A 381 -43.17 14.15 -11.84
CA ILE A 381 -43.72 14.18 -13.22
C ILE A 381 -44.30 15.55 -13.67
N ASN A 382 -44.64 16.48 -12.80
CA ASN A 382 -45.50 17.59 -13.22
C ASN A 382 -45.11 19.02 -12.83
N GLU A 383 -43.92 19.25 -12.23
CA GLU A 383 -43.61 20.62 -11.85
C GLU A 383 -42.19 21.03 -12.33
N LYS A 384 -42.17 21.84 -13.38
CA LYS A 384 -40.91 22.48 -13.90
C LYS A 384 -40.11 23.18 -12.78
N GLU A 385 -40.77 23.59 -11.71
CA GLU A 385 -40.19 24.28 -10.57
C GLU A 385 -39.31 23.37 -9.68
N TYR A 386 -39.63 22.07 -9.59
CA TYR A 386 -38.86 21.11 -8.79
C TYR A 386 -37.68 20.48 -9.53
N ARG A 387 -37.73 20.38 -10.86
CA ARG A 387 -36.63 19.82 -11.64
C ARG A 387 -35.31 20.58 -11.49
N ASN A 388 -35.37 21.87 -11.19
CA ASN A 388 -34.18 22.70 -10.97
C ASN A 388 -33.60 22.54 -9.54
N LYS A 389 -34.29 21.81 -8.64
CA LYS A 389 -33.85 21.55 -7.25
C LYS A 389 -33.42 20.10 -7.04
N GLU A 390 -33.50 19.29 -8.07
CA GLU A 390 -33.13 17.89 -8.04
C GLU A 390 -31.62 17.73 -8.05
N ILE A 391 -31.11 16.90 -7.15
CA ILE A 391 -29.68 16.56 -7.08
C ILE A 391 -29.54 15.12 -7.53
N ALA A 392 -29.03 14.91 -8.72
CA ALA A 392 -28.73 13.57 -9.23
C ALA A 392 -27.51 12.97 -8.51
N LEU A 393 -27.65 11.73 -8.05
CA LEU A 393 -26.50 10.99 -7.49
C LEU A 393 -25.56 10.60 -8.60
N LEU A 394 -24.28 10.86 -8.40
CA LEU A 394 -23.23 10.52 -9.37
C LEU A 394 -23.09 9.00 -9.56
N ASN A 395 -23.23 8.24 -8.47
CA ASN A 395 -23.11 6.79 -8.45
C ASN A 395 -24.29 6.16 -7.67
N PRO A 396 -25.50 6.09 -8.23
CA PRO A 396 -26.63 5.49 -7.56
C PRO A 396 -26.44 3.98 -7.39
N LEU A 397 -26.87 3.43 -6.25
CA LEU A 397 -26.80 1.97 -5.98
C LEU A 397 -27.75 1.16 -6.86
N SER A 398 -28.83 1.79 -7.33
CA SER A 398 -29.78 1.21 -8.25
C SER A 398 -30.34 2.27 -9.19
N LYS A 399 -31.01 1.85 -10.28
CA LYS A 399 -31.75 2.75 -11.17
C LYS A 399 -33.03 3.32 -10.52
N ASP A 400 -33.35 2.84 -9.33
CA ASP A 400 -34.56 3.19 -8.59
C ASP A 400 -34.32 4.23 -7.49
N THR A 401 -33.04 4.69 -7.34
CA THR A 401 -32.66 5.72 -6.34
C THR A 401 -31.70 6.71 -6.96
#